data_06c2ae25c084bc258b9decf3409a3330
#
_entry.id   06c2ae25c084bc258b9decf3409a3330
#
_cell.length_a   1.000
_cell.length_b   1.000
_cell.length_c   1.000
_cell.angle_alpha   90.00
_cell.angle_beta   90.00
_cell.angle_gamma   90.00
#
_symmetry.space_group_name_H-M   'P 1'
#
loop_
_entity.id
_entity.type
_entity.pdbx_description
1 polymer ?
#
loop_
_entity_poly.entity_id
_entity_poly.type
_entity_poly.pdbx_seq_one_letter_code
_entity_poly.pdbx_strand_id
1 'polypeptide(L)'
;IIAVIFTTGALNNIGIGSSSENTVSYSDTERFSKGISIEGIDISGMTKEEAMEALLQAEVYPKGYDIQLTLEEQTVTLTGKELPFDLHLQNTIDEAYEYNWHCDEEEHASRVAELSVTPKDFELKPTLIKEELEPKLAELSAPFNKDAQEPTITGYYNGGFNVSEPIDGRKVKTDELAAKVEELLKTEKTGTIEVPVEIIKCTKTAEDIKANMQKLGSYSTVSTNTANGNHNMKLAANATNGTILQPGEQFSFNGTTGNTTNGSNGYLPATAISGGEFIQEYGGGICQVSSTIYGAALRSNMTIVTRYNHTYPSSYVPIGLDATVSYGSLDFVFRNDTDYPVYIAAGMDGTTVWVTFYGYQSPEYDTIEPSAWITANISKPAAEYNTDNSLAPNPNPLSAARLKRSGNPGY
;
A
#
# COMPACT_ATOMS: atom_id res chain seq x y z
N ILE A 1 6.15 -14.50 20.13
CA ILE A 1 7.23 -15.35 20.74
C ILE A 1 7.32 -14.94 22.20
N ILE A 2 6.61 -15.66 23.08
CA ILE A 2 6.73 -15.49 24.53
C ILE A 2 7.70 -16.57 25.01
N ALA A 3 8.88 -16.16 25.42
CA ALA A 3 9.84 -17.04 26.05
C ALA A 3 9.44 -17.22 27.55
N VAL A 4 8.99 -18.40 27.91
CA VAL A 4 8.76 -18.77 29.30
C VAL A 4 10.08 -19.30 29.86
N ILE A 5 10.65 -18.56 30.80
CA ILE A 5 11.86 -18.95 31.55
C ILE A 5 11.41 -19.76 32.76
N PHE A 6 11.76 -21.05 32.78
CA PHE A 6 11.60 -21.88 33.98
C PHE A 6 12.74 -21.62 34.98
N THR A 7 12.40 -21.11 36.15
CA THR A 7 13.31 -21.11 37.29
C THR A 7 13.01 -22.32 38.19
N THR A 8 13.97 -23.19 38.32
CA THR A 8 13.95 -24.28 39.29
C THR A 8 14.13 -23.72 40.70
N GLY A 9 13.06 -23.76 41.49
CA GLY A 9 13.09 -23.44 42.92
C GLY A 9 12.83 -24.71 43.76
N ALA A 10 13.83 -25.08 44.53
CA ALA A 10 13.74 -26.18 45.51
C ALA A 10 12.75 -25.83 46.63
N LEU A 11 11.79 -26.70 46.92
CA LEU A 11 10.91 -26.62 48.09
C LEU A 11 11.34 -27.60 49.16
N ASN A 12 11.70 -27.04 50.30
CA ASN A 12 11.99 -27.74 51.56
C ASN A 12 10.70 -28.30 52.17
N ASN A 13 10.87 -29.51 52.73
CA ASN A 13 9.94 -30.24 53.59
C ASN A 13 9.40 -29.41 54.76
N ILE A 14 8.07 -29.44 54.96
CA ILE A 14 7.47 -29.37 56.30
C ILE A 14 6.41 -30.46 56.39
N GLY A 15 6.70 -31.44 57.22
CA GLY A 15 5.74 -32.49 57.58
C GLY A 15 4.73 -32.00 58.63
N ILE A 16 3.49 -32.58 58.61
CA ILE A 16 2.68 -32.90 59.80
C ILE A 16 1.48 -33.78 59.36
N GLY A 17 1.32 -34.91 60.01
CA GLY A 17 0.03 -35.48 60.46
C GLY A 17 -0.66 -36.48 59.57
N SER A 18 -0.56 -37.72 60.04
CA SER A 18 -1.22 -38.94 59.56
C SER A 18 -2.75 -38.87 59.53
N SER A 19 -3.32 -39.22 58.40
CA SER A 19 -4.52 -40.08 58.30
C SER A 19 -4.30 -41.03 57.15
N SER A 20 -4.42 -42.31 57.42
CA SER A 20 -4.20 -43.39 56.48
C SER A 20 -5.37 -43.50 55.51
N GLU A 21 -5.30 -42.79 54.41
CA GLU A 21 -5.90 -43.21 53.16
C GLU A 21 -4.79 -43.80 52.31
N ASN A 22 -5.02 -44.99 51.77
CA ASN A 22 -4.11 -45.63 50.81
C ASN A 22 -4.02 -44.76 49.52
N THR A 23 -3.29 -43.70 49.58
CA THR A 23 -2.88 -42.96 48.39
C THR A 23 -1.70 -43.76 47.80
N VAL A 24 -1.97 -44.50 46.76
CA VAL A 24 -0.92 -45.03 45.89
C VAL A 24 -0.12 -43.84 45.39
N SER A 25 1.13 -43.74 45.81
CA SER A 25 2.07 -42.76 45.32
C SER A 25 2.50 -43.19 43.91
N TYR A 26 1.84 -42.65 42.91
CA TYR A 26 2.26 -42.85 41.53
C TYR A 26 3.60 -42.17 41.30
N SER A 27 4.52 -42.88 40.61
CA SER A 27 5.83 -42.28 40.28
C SER A 27 5.66 -41.28 39.14
N ASP A 28 6.50 -40.24 39.10
CA ASP A 28 6.52 -39.22 38.03
C ASP A 28 6.86 -39.77 36.62
N THR A 29 6.93 -41.10 36.48
CA THR A 29 7.23 -41.83 35.23
C THR A 29 6.04 -42.58 34.65
N GLU A 30 4.86 -42.46 35.21
CA GLU A 30 3.66 -43.13 34.70
C GLU A 30 3.19 -42.49 33.39
N ARG A 31 2.89 -43.35 32.41
CA ARG A 31 2.57 -42.95 31.05
C ARG A 31 1.12 -43.30 30.74
N PHE A 32 0.50 -42.52 29.84
CA PHE A 32 -0.85 -42.82 29.34
C PHE A 32 -0.92 -44.21 28.71
N SER A 33 -1.98 -44.92 28.99
CA SER A 33 -2.24 -46.23 28.38
C SER A 33 -2.51 -46.10 26.88
N LYS A 34 -2.30 -47.17 26.13
CA LYS A 34 -2.62 -47.22 24.72
C LYS A 34 -4.12 -46.97 24.49
N GLY A 35 -4.46 -46.15 23.48
CA GLY A 35 -5.83 -45.84 23.08
C GLY A 35 -6.40 -44.61 23.75
N ILE A 36 -5.56 -43.77 24.40
CA ILE A 36 -5.96 -42.44 24.89
C ILE A 36 -5.52 -41.37 23.92
N SER A 37 -6.45 -40.48 23.53
CA SER A 37 -6.22 -39.32 22.69
C SER A 37 -6.91 -38.05 23.24
N ILE A 38 -6.46 -36.90 22.82
CA ILE A 38 -7.12 -35.59 23.08
C ILE A 38 -7.36 -34.92 21.74
N GLU A 39 -8.61 -34.59 21.42
CA GLU A 39 -9.04 -34.04 20.12
C GLU A 39 -8.49 -34.84 18.92
N GLY A 40 -8.36 -36.18 19.10
CA GLY A 40 -7.83 -37.10 18.10
C GLY A 40 -6.31 -37.11 18.00
N ILE A 41 -5.59 -36.41 18.86
CA ILE A 41 -4.14 -36.48 18.98
C ILE A 41 -3.80 -37.65 19.93
N ASP A 42 -3.16 -38.68 19.42
CA ASP A 42 -2.75 -39.87 20.23
C ASP A 42 -1.64 -39.47 21.23
N ILE A 43 -1.91 -39.63 22.51
CA ILE A 43 -0.97 -39.40 23.61
C ILE A 43 -0.55 -40.71 24.30
N SER A 44 -0.85 -41.84 23.70
CA SER A 44 -0.51 -43.19 24.22
C SER A 44 1.00 -43.32 24.48
N GLY A 45 1.36 -43.83 25.66
CA GLY A 45 2.76 -44.02 26.05
C GLY A 45 3.53 -42.74 26.41
N MET A 46 2.89 -41.56 26.39
CA MET A 46 3.49 -40.30 26.79
C MET A 46 3.35 -40.05 28.30
N THR A 47 4.24 -39.25 28.87
CA THR A 47 4.04 -38.59 30.17
C THR A 47 3.11 -37.38 29.99
N LYS A 48 2.67 -36.72 31.08
CA LYS A 48 1.88 -35.50 31.01
C LYS A 48 2.62 -34.37 30.26
N GLU A 49 3.93 -34.24 30.50
CA GLU A 49 4.78 -33.25 29.86
C GLU A 49 4.94 -33.53 28.37
N GLU A 50 5.21 -34.81 28.02
CA GLU A 50 5.31 -35.23 26.61
C GLU A 50 3.97 -35.03 25.86
N ALA A 51 2.83 -35.33 26.53
CA ALA A 51 1.51 -35.08 25.98
C ALA A 51 1.22 -33.58 25.77
N MET A 52 1.58 -32.71 26.74
CA MET A 52 1.47 -31.27 26.60
C MET A 52 2.28 -30.78 25.41
N GLU A 53 3.53 -31.22 25.28
CA GLU A 53 4.39 -30.83 24.15
C GLU A 53 3.82 -31.29 22.80
N ALA A 54 3.32 -32.52 22.73
CA ALA A 54 2.71 -33.09 21.54
C ALA A 54 1.44 -32.29 21.10
N LEU A 55 0.58 -31.92 22.05
CA LEU A 55 -0.62 -31.13 21.79
C LEU A 55 -0.28 -29.70 21.30
N LEU A 56 0.74 -29.09 21.92
CA LEU A 56 1.21 -27.76 21.48
C LEU A 56 1.85 -27.81 20.10
N GLN A 57 2.68 -28.82 19.80
CA GLN A 57 3.29 -29.03 18.49
C GLN A 57 2.25 -29.31 17.39
N ALA A 58 1.17 -30.00 17.72
CA ALA A 58 0.07 -30.28 16.82
C ALA A 58 -0.89 -29.08 16.63
N GLU A 59 -0.65 -27.97 17.33
CA GLU A 59 -1.55 -26.81 17.33
C GLU A 59 -3.01 -27.24 17.57
N VAL A 60 -3.22 -28.08 18.62
CA VAL A 60 -4.53 -28.67 18.91
C VAL A 60 -5.58 -27.56 19.11
N TYR A 61 -6.77 -27.80 18.61
CA TYR A 61 -7.91 -26.88 18.78
C TYR A 61 -9.20 -27.69 19.03
N PRO A 62 -10.21 -27.09 19.70
CA PRO A 62 -11.47 -27.79 20.01
C PRO A 62 -12.27 -28.01 18.73
N LYS A 63 -12.69 -29.23 18.48
CA LYS A 63 -13.46 -29.62 17.30
C LYS A 63 -14.96 -29.37 17.47
N GLY A 64 -15.64 -29.43 16.32
CA GLY A 64 -17.11 -29.29 16.26
C GLY A 64 -17.61 -27.85 16.21
N TYR A 65 -16.73 -26.84 16.23
CA TYR A 65 -17.11 -25.47 15.96
C TYR A 65 -17.12 -25.19 14.45
N ASP A 66 -18.24 -24.66 13.94
CA ASP A 66 -18.44 -24.30 12.54
C ASP A 66 -19.45 -23.14 12.46
N ILE A 67 -18.94 -21.92 12.54
CA ILE A 67 -19.72 -20.71 12.46
C ILE A 67 -19.49 -20.05 11.09
N GLN A 68 -20.55 -19.95 10.30
CA GLN A 68 -20.51 -19.31 8.98
C GLN A 68 -20.85 -17.83 9.12
N LEU A 69 -19.88 -16.97 8.88
CA LEU A 69 -20.10 -15.53 8.72
C LEU A 69 -20.48 -15.26 7.26
N THR A 70 -21.66 -14.72 7.02
CA THR A 70 -22.17 -14.52 5.66
C THR A 70 -22.54 -13.07 5.40
N LEU A 71 -22.23 -12.60 4.18
CA LEU A 71 -22.69 -11.33 3.66
C LEU A 71 -22.80 -11.42 2.15
N GLU A 72 -23.99 -11.21 1.58
CA GLU A 72 -24.25 -11.44 0.15
C GLU A 72 -23.83 -12.86 -0.26
N GLU A 73 -22.95 -13.01 -1.25
CA GLU A 73 -22.43 -14.31 -1.71
C GLU A 73 -21.12 -14.73 -1.04
N GLN A 74 -20.62 -13.91 -0.11
CA GLN A 74 -19.37 -14.17 0.59
C GLN A 74 -19.63 -14.93 1.89
N THR A 75 -18.75 -15.87 2.20
CA THR A 75 -18.78 -16.63 3.45
C THR A 75 -17.38 -16.79 4.01
N VAL A 76 -17.23 -16.59 5.29
CA VAL A 76 -16.01 -16.89 6.07
C VAL A 76 -16.40 -17.86 7.18
N THR A 77 -15.65 -18.96 7.32
CA THR A 77 -15.90 -19.98 8.34
C THR A 77 -15.00 -19.77 9.53
N LEU A 78 -15.57 -19.78 10.73
CA LEU A 78 -14.87 -19.80 12.00
C LEU A 78 -14.97 -21.22 12.58
N THR A 79 -13.84 -21.87 12.73
CA THR A 79 -13.73 -23.15 13.43
C THR A 79 -13.12 -22.93 14.82
N GLY A 80 -12.95 -23.98 15.60
CA GLY A 80 -12.25 -23.87 16.88
C GLY A 80 -10.81 -23.36 16.76
N LYS A 81 -10.22 -23.39 15.56
CA LYS A 81 -8.88 -22.86 15.31
C LYS A 81 -8.86 -21.34 15.19
N GLU A 82 -9.90 -20.74 14.60
CA GLU A 82 -10.01 -19.28 14.41
C GLU A 82 -10.54 -18.56 15.66
N LEU A 83 -11.27 -19.27 16.51
CA LEU A 83 -11.85 -18.67 17.72
C LEU A 83 -10.78 -18.56 18.83
N PRO A 84 -10.69 -17.41 19.54
CA PRO A 84 -9.73 -17.20 20.61
C PRO A 84 -10.20 -17.92 21.90
N PHE A 85 -9.77 -19.17 22.03
CA PHE A 85 -10.09 -19.99 23.18
C PHE A 85 -8.89 -20.15 24.12
N ASP A 86 -9.13 -20.04 25.44
CA ASP A 86 -8.28 -20.69 26.41
C ASP A 86 -8.65 -22.18 26.41
N LEU A 87 -7.73 -23.01 25.97
CA LEU A 87 -7.94 -24.44 25.73
C LEU A 87 -7.93 -25.26 27.02
N HIS A 88 -7.42 -24.72 28.13
CA HIS A 88 -7.27 -25.43 29.41
C HIS A 88 -6.59 -26.79 29.25
N LEU A 89 -5.55 -26.89 28.41
CA LEU A 89 -4.87 -28.16 28.06
C LEU A 89 -4.46 -28.97 29.27
N GLN A 90 -3.93 -28.31 30.32
CA GLN A 90 -3.53 -28.97 31.54
C GLN A 90 -4.69 -29.70 32.20
N ASN A 91 -5.87 -29.07 32.24
CA ASN A 91 -7.06 -29.69 32.85
C ASN A 91 -7.51 -30.95 32.10
N THR A 92 -7.46 -30.90 30.76
CA THR A 92 -7.84 -32.08 29.95
C THR A 92 -6.80 -33.20 30.05
N ILE A 93 -5.51 -32.85 30.09
CA ILE A 93 -4.42 -33.82 30.34
C ILE A 93 -4.59 -34.48 31.72
N ASP A 94 -4.90 -33.69 32.75
CA ASP A 94 -5.12 -34.20 34.10
C ASP A 94 -6.40 -35.06 34.16
N GLU A 95 -7.48 -34.69 33.50
CA GLU A 95 -8.69 -35.53 33.38
C GLU A 95 -8.40 -36.87 32.69
N ALA A 96 -7.62 -36.85 31.60
CA ALA A 96 -7.21 -38.07 30.91
C ALA A 96 -6.29 -38.94 31.78
N TYR A 97 -5.41 -38.31 32.56
CA TYR A 97 -4.51 -38.98 33.47
C TYR A 97 -5.28 -39.59 34.65
N GLU A 98 -6.18 -38.86 35.29
CA GLU A 98 -7.03 -39.38 36.36
C GLU A 98 -7.91 -40.54 35.88
N TYR A 99 -8.48 -40.43 34.69
CA TYR A 99 -9.22 -41.55 34.08
C TYR A 99 -8.34 -42.77 33.92
N ASN A 100 -7.07 -42.63 33.58
CA ASN A 100 -6.15 -43.74 33.35
C ASN A 100 -5.66 -44.38 34.65
N TRP A 101 -5.40 -43.56 35.70
CA TRP A 101 -4.66 -44.00 36.88
C TRP A 101 -5.42 -43.92 38.21
N HIS A 102 -6.50 -43.14 38.30
CA HIS A 102 -7.23 -42.96 39.54
C HIS A 102 -8.22 -44.13 39.80
N CYS A 103 -7.66 -45.33 40.02
CA CYS A 103 -8.40 -46.56 40.26
C CYS A 103 -7.47 -47.59 40.93
N ASP A 104 -8.04 -48.71 41.43
CA ASP A 104 -7.21 -49.77 41.94
C ASP A 104 -6.54 -50.59 40.81
N GLU A 105 -5.63 -51.49 41.17
CA GLU A 105 -4.82 -52.24 40.20
C GLU A 105 -5.66 -53.17 39.30
N GLU A 106 -6.74 -53.77 39.82
CA GLU A 106 -7.65 -54.64 39.06
C GLU A 106 -8.49 -53.82 38.06
N GLU A 107 -9.02 -52.68 38.51
CA GLU A 107 -9.76 -51.75 37.67
C GLU A 107 -8.86 -51.14 36.60
N HIS A 108 -7.60 -50.80 36.93
CA HIS A 108 -6.65 -50.30 35.96
C HIS A 108 -6.36 -51.32 34.86
N ALA A 109 -6.10 -52.57 35.21
CA ALA A 109 -5.88 -53.61 34.23
C ALA A 109 -7.08 -53.85 33.31
N SER A 110 -8.29 -53.79 33.87
CA SER A 110 -9.53 -53.89 33.10
C SER A 110 -9.69 -52.73 32.13
N ARG A 111 -9.40 -51.49 32.57
CA ARG A 111 -9.47 -50.28 31.77
C ARG A 111 -8.44 -50.27 30.63
N VAL A 112 -7.22 -50.72 30.87
CA VAL A 112 -6.18 -50.89 29.83
C VAL A 112 -6.63 -51.86 28.75
N ALA A 113 -7.27 -52.98 29.17
CA ALA A 113 -7.80 -53.95 28.22
C ALA A 113 -8.95 -53.36 27.37
N GLU A 114 -9.84 -52.60 28.00
CA GLU A 114 -10.94 -51.92 27.32
C GLU A 114 -10.43 -50.85 26.31
N LEU A 115 -9.48 -50.01 26.71
CA LEU A 115 -8.87 -48.98 25.87
C LEU A 115 -8.18 -49.56 24.64
N SER A 116 -7.64 -50.75 24.73
CA SER A 116 -7.00 -51.43 23.58
C SER A 116 -7.99 -51.85 22.49
N VAL A 117 -9.29 -52.00 22.85
CA VAL A 117 -10.39 -52.36 21.94
C VAL A 117 -11.23 -51.16 21.57
N THR A 118 -11.50 -50.27 22.53
CA THR A 118 -12.33 -49.09 22.40
C THR A 118 -11.53 -47.86 22.86
N PRO A 119 -10.78 -47.22 21.97
CA PRO A 119 -10.00 -46.02 22.30
C PRO A 119 -10.91 -44.88 22.82
N LYS A 120 -10.39 -44.10 23.75
CA LYS A 120 -11.07 -42.96 24.35
C LYS A 120 -10.41 -41.65 23.93
N ASP A 121 -11.18 -40.83 23.25
CA ASP A 121 -10.81 -39.44 22.90
C ASP A 121 -11.38 -38.48 23.94
N PHE A 122 -10.54 -37.57 24.44
CA PHE A 122 -10.94 -36.52 25.38
C PHE A 122 -11.12 -35.24 24.60
N GLU A 123 -12.29 -34.61 24.78
CA GLU A 123 -12.58 -33.30 24.17
C GLU A 123 -12.05 -32.16 25.04
N LEU A 124 -11.54 -31.12 24.44
CA LEU A 124 -11.22 -29.87 25.12
C LEU A 124 -12.49 -29.19 25.64
N LYS A 125 -12.39 -28.54 26.79
CA LYS A 125 -13.43 -27.71 27.39
C LYS A 125 -13.00 -26.26 27.38
N PRO A 126 -12.96 -25.63 26.18
CA PRO A 126 -12.39 -24.31 26.03
C PRO A 126 -13.27 -23.24 26.64
N THR A 127 -12.63 -22.13 27.06
CA THR A 127 -13.32 -20.88 27.45
C THR A 127 -12.99 -19.78 26.46
N LEU A 128 -14.01 -19.08 25.94
CA LEU A 128 -13.78 -17.97 25.00
C LEU A 128 -13.08 -16.81 25.71
N ILE A 129 -11.99 -16.32 25.13
CA ILE A 129 -11.27 -15.13 25.57
C ILE A 129 -11.92 -13.92 24.90
N LYS A 130 -12.87 -13.30 25.62
CA LYS A 130 -13.74 -12.25 25.07
C LYS A 130 -12.97 -11.02 24.59
N GLU A 131 -11.93 -10.65 25.30
CA GLU A 131 -11.09 -9.49 25.00
C GLU A 131 -10.33 -9.64 23.67
N GLU A 132 -10.12 -10.89 23.24
CA GLU A 132 -9.43 -11.21 21.98
C GLU A 132 -10.41 -11.47 20.82
N LEU A 133 -11.70 -11.65 21.10
CA LEU A 133 -12.69 -12.01 20.09
C LEU A 133 -12.90 -10.89 19.06
N GLU A 134 -13.13 -9.66 19.50
CA GLU A 134 -13.36 -8.53 18.59
C GLU A 134 -12.17 -8.24 17.69
N PRO A 135 -10.91 -8.14 18.19
CA PRO A 135 -9.73 -8.01 17.33
C PRO A 135 -9.57 -9.15 16.32
N LYS A 136 -9.86 -10.38 16.74
CA LYS A 136 -9.76 -11.56 15.86
C LYS A 136 -10.84 -11.54 14.77
N LEU A 137 -12.05 -11.17 15.12
CA LEU A 137 -13.15 -11.01 14.16
C LEU A 137 -12.88 -9.85 13.18
N ALA A 138 -12.24 -8.75 13.63
CA ALA A 138 -11.84 -7.66 12.75
C ALA A 138 -10.87 -8.13 11.64
N GLU A 139 -9.91 -9.00 12.00
CA GLU A 139 -8.99 -9.61 11.05
C GLU A 139 -9.73 -10.54 10.06
N LEU A 140 -10.52 -11.48 10.59
CA LEU A 140 -11.17 -12.53 9.79
C LEU A 140 -12.31 -12.00 8.91
N SER A 141 -13.00 -10.95 9.36
CA SER A 141 -14.09 -10.31 8.62
C SER A 141 -13.63 -9.20 7.66
N ALA A 142 -12.33 -8.90 7.61
CA ALA A 142 -11.77 -7.90 6.69
C ALA A 142 -12.20 -8.07 5.23
N PRO A 143 -12.36 -9.30 4.68
CA PRO A 143 -12.84 -9.49 3.30
C PRO A 143 -14.24 -8.94 3.03
N PHE A 144 -15.07 -8.74 4.05
CA PHE A 144 -16.41 -8.15 3.89
C PHE A 144 -16.38 -6.63 3.79
N ASN A 145 -15.28 -5.98 4.19
CA ASN A 145 -15.14 -4.53 4.04
C ASN A 145 -15.00 -4.15 2.57
N LYS A 146 -15.54 -2.99 2.24
CA LYS A 146 -15.42 -2.40 0.90
C LYS A 146 -15.29 -0.90 1.05
N ASP A 147 -14.26 -0.32 0.45
CA ASP A 147 -14.09 1.12 0.43
C ASP A 147 -15.13 1.77 -0.50
N ALA A 148 -15.60 2.95 -0.10
CA ALA A 148 -16.43 3.77 -0.96
C ALA A 148 -15.61 4.24 -2.16
N GLN A 149 -16.22 4.22 -3.33
CA GLN A 149 -15.62 4.75 -4.55
C GLN A 149 -16.38 6.01 -4.97
N GLU A 150 -15.78 7.16 -4.70
CA GLU A 150 -16.31 8.44 -5.12
C GLU A 150 -16.42 8.50 -6.65
N PRO A 151 -17.44 9.18 -7.19
CA PRO A 151 -17.55 9.36 -8.63
C PRO A 151 -16.35 10.15 -9.15
N THR A 152 -15.84 9.75 -10.31
CA THR A 152 -14.70 10.41 -10.95
C THR A 152 -14.89 10.52 -12.45
N ILE A 153 -14.07 11.36 -13.09
CA ILE A 153 -14.07 11.50 -14.53
C ILE A 153 -13.53 10.20 -15.15
N THR A 154 -14.22 9.69 -16.14
CA THR A 154 -13.80 8.52 -16.93
C THR A 154 -13.37 8.90 -18.35
N GLY A 155 -13.59 10.14 -18.76
CA GLY A 155 -13.18 10.66 -20.05
C GLY A 155 -13.85 11.98 -20.42
N TYR A 156 -13.39 12.55 -21.54
CA TYR A 156 -13.94 13.75 -22.14
C TYR A 156 -14.33 13.44 -23.58
N TYR A 157 -15.60 13.61 -23.91
CA TYR A 157 -16.12 13.31 -25.23
C TYR A 157 -17.23 14.28 -25.65
N ASN A 158 -17.24 14.72 -26.89
CA ASN A 158 -18.26 15.64 -27.46
C ASN A 158 -18.47 16.93 -26.62
N GLY A 159 -17.42 17.46 -26.02
CA GLY A 159 -17.51 18.69 -25.23
C GLY A 159 -18.04 18.50 -23.80
N GLY A 160 -18.18 17.28 -23.33
CA GLY A 160 -18.63 16.94 -21.97
C GLY A 160 -17.76 15.89 -21.28
N PHE A 161 -17.84 15.85 -19.96
CA PHE A 161 -17.17 14.85 -19.15
C PHE A 161 -18.08 13.65 -18.87
N ASN A 162 -17.56 12.46 -19.11
CA ASN A 162 -18.15 11.23 -18.58
C ASN A 162 -17.68 11.04 -17.16
N VAL A 163 -18.61 10.68 -16.28
CA VAL A 163 -18.35 10.50 -14.84
C VAL A 163 -18.89 9.12 -14.43
N SER A 164 -18.15 8.39 -13.60
CA SER A 164 -18.61 7.14 -13.03
C SER A 164 -19.73 7.36 -12.01
N GLU A 165 -20.58 6.36 -11.81
CA GLU A 165 -21.51 6.36 -10.69
C GLU A 165 -20.77 6.16 -9.35
N PRO A 166 -21.24 6.78 -8.26
CA PRO A 166 -20.71 6.52 -6.92
C PRO A 166 -21.01 5.08 -6.50
N ILE A 167 -20.05 4.46 -5.81
CA ILE A 167 -20.25 3.14 -5.22
C ILE A 167 -20.03 3.26 -3.71
N ASP A 168 -21.11 3.10 -2.93
CA ASP A 168 -21.02 3.14 -1.50
C ASP A 168 -20.10 2.05 -0.96
N GLY A 169 -19.34 2.38 0.06
CA GLY A 169 -18.52 1.46 0.82
C GLY A 169 -19.31 0.78 1.94
N ARG A 170 -18.68 -0.15 2.60
CA ARG A 170 -19.20 -0.79 3.82
C ARG A 170 -18.07 -1.19 4.74
N LYS A 171 -18.34 -1.13 6.05
CA LYS A 171 -17.43 -1.56 7.10
C LYS A 171 -18.15 -2.49 8.06
N VAL A 172 -17.49 -3.59 8.43
CA VAL A 172 -18.02 -4.52 9.44
C VAL A 172 -18.08 -3.82 10.80
N LYS A 173 -19.20 -3.98 11.48
CA LYS A 173 -19.38 -3.59 12.88
C LYS A 173 -18.90 -4.73 13.76
N THR A 174 -17.63 -4.72 14.10
CA THR A 174 -16.93 -5.82 14.77
C THR A 174 -17.46 -6.06 16.18
N ASP A 175 -17.87 -5.02 16.88
CA ASP A 175 -18.50 -5.08 18.18
C ASP A 175 -19.85 -5.82 18.14
N GLU A 176 -20.73 -5.45 17.19
CA GLU A 176 -22.01 -6.14 16.98
C GLU A 176 -21.79 -7.60 16.53
N LEU A 177 -20.78 -7.86 15.69
CA LEU A 177 -20.44 -9.19 15.25
C LEU A 177 -19.92 -10.05 16.41
N ALA A 178 -19.05 -9.51 17.26
CA ALA A 178 -18.54 -10.19 18.45
C ALA A 178 -19.70 -10.56 19.41
N ALA A 179 -20.63 -9.65 19.64
CA ALA A 179 -21.81 -9.91 20.48
C ALA A 179 -22.67 -11.06 19.91
N LYS A 180 -22.87 -11.14 18.58
CA LYS A 180 -23.61 -12.22 17.94
C LYS A 180 -22.87 -13.57 18.04
N VAL A 181 -21.55 -13.59 17.88
CA VAL A 181 -20.72 -14.80 18.04
C VAL A 181 -20.76 -15.26 19.48
N GLU A 182 -20.59 -14.36 20.46
CA GLU A 182 -20.70 -14.71 21.88
C GLU A 182 -22.09 -15.30 22.25
N GLU A 183 -23.15 -14.71 21.71
CA GLU A 183 -24.50 -15.20 21.98
C GLU A 183 -24.72 -16.61 21.40
N LEU A 184 -24.27 -16.84 20.16
CA LEU A 184 -24.34 -18.17 19.55
C LEU A 184 -23.56 -19.20 20.37
N LEU A 185 -22.34 -18.87 20.79
CA LEU A 185 -21.45 -19.78 21.52
C LEU A 185 -21.92 -20.13 22.94
N LYS A 186 -22.96 -19.46 23.48
CA LYS A 186 -23.55 -19.84 24.77
C LYS A 186 -24.33 -21.16 24.71
N THR A 187 -24.89 -21.49 23.56
CA THR A 187 -25.79 -22.65 23.42
C THR A 187 -25.40 -23.58 22.29
N GLU A 188 -24.64 -23.10 21.31
CA GLU A 188 -24.36 -23.79 20.05
C GLU A 188 -22.88 -23.69 19.68
N LYS A 189 -22.37 -24.75 19.07
CA LYS A 189 -21.00 -24.75 18.47
C LYS A 189 -21.02 -24.41 16.97
N THR A 190 -22.20 -24.46 16.34
CA THR A 190 -22.37 -24.29 14.90
C THR A 190 -23.50 -23.31 14.60
N GLY A 191 -23.38 -22.58 13.49
CA GLY A 191 -24.46 -21.68 13.08
C GLY A 191 -24.05 -20.73 11.95
N THR A 192 -25.02 -19.93 11.49
CA THR A 192 -24.77 -18.90 10.47
C THR A 192 -25.10 -17.54 11.05
N ILE A 193 -24.18 -16.61 10.88
CA ILE A 193 -24.33 -15.21 11.33
C ILE A 193 -24.22 -14.31 10.12
N GLU A 194 -25.29 -13.55 9.85
CA GLU A 194 -25.20 -12.44 8.91
C GLU A 194 -24.36 -11.32 9.51
N VAL A 195 -23.30 -10.95 8.78
CA VAL A 195 -22.30 -9.97 9.22
C VAL A 195 -22.92 -8.59 9.28
N PRO A 196 -22.95 -7.93 10.44
CA PRO A 196 -23.45 -6.58 10.55
C PRO A 196 -22.48 -5.59 9.91
N VAL A 197 -22.98 -4.71 9.04
CA VAL A 197 -22.17 -3.70 8.36
C VAL A 197 -22.78 -2.31 8.51
N GLU A 198 -21.91 -1.32 8.51
CA GLU A 198 -22.24 0.07 8.32
C GLU A 198 -21.97 0.45 6.86
N ILE A 199 -22.93 1.12 6.23
CA ILE A 199 -22.77 1.64 4.86
C ILE A 199 -22.07 2.98 4.92
N ILE A 200 -20.94 3.07 4.22
CA ILE A 200 -20.15 4.31 4.05
C ILE A 200 -20.60 4.96 2.75
N LYS A 201 -21.39 6.02 2.87
CA LYS A 201 -21.90 6.77 1.71
C LYS A 201 -20.80 7.56 1.04
N CYS A 202 -20.85 7.60 -0.29
CA CYS A 202 -20.08 8.59 -1.05
C CYS A 202 -20.51 10.00 -0.67
N THR A 203 -19.56 10.94 -0.72
CA THR A 203 -19.78 12.34 -0.33
C THR A 203 -20.21 13.20 -1.53
N LYS A 204 -19.98 12.73 -2.75
CA LYS A 204 -20.29 13.42 -4.01
C LYS A 204 -21.16 12.55 -4.91
N THR A 205 -21.94 13.20 -5.76
CA THR A 205 -22.68 12.56 -6.84
C THR A 205 -21.97 12.76 -8.18
N ALA A 206 -22.36 12.00 -9.20
CA ALA A 206 -21.84 12.19 -10.56
C ALA A 206 -22.20 13.59 -11.10
N GLU A 207 -23.37 14.13 -10.71
CA GLU A 207 -23.83 15.47 -11.04
C GLU A 207 -22.95 16.55 -10.39
N ASP A 208 -22.55 16.35 -9.14
CA ASP A 208 -21.64 17.28 -8.43
C ASP A 208 -20.30 17.37 -9.15
N ILE A 209 -19.74 16.21 -9.57
CA ILE A 209 -18.49 16.21 -10.35
C ILE A 209 -18.66 16.95 -11.66
N LYS A 210 -19.71 16.64 -12.45
CA LYS A 210 -19.96 17.29 -13.74
C LYS A 210 -20.14 18.83 -13.62
N ALA A 211 -20.90 19.27 -12.62
CA ALA A 211 -21.18 20.69 -12.39
C ALA A 211 -19.93 21.46 -12.00
N ASN A 212 -18.97 20.80 -11.37
CA ASN A 212 -17.71 21.41 -10.91
C ASN A 212 -16.54 21.23 -11.88
N MET A 213 -16.73 20.65 -13.07
CA MET A 213 -15.70 20.52 -14.10
C MET A 213 -15.62 21.76 -14.98
N GLN A 214 -14.90 22.76 -14.51
CA GLN A 214 -14.66 24.02 -15.22
C GLN A 214 -13.21 24.11 -15.70
N LYS A 215 -12.96 24.99 -16.66
CA LYS A 215 -11.60 25.33 -17.09
C LYS A 215 -10.90 26.09 -15.97
N LEU A 216 -9.86 25.52 -15.38
CA LEU A 216 -9.05 26.14 -14.32
C LEU A 216 -7.99 27.10 -14.91
N GLY A 217 -7.24 26.60 -15.87
CA GLY A 217 -6.16 27.33 -16.49
C GLY A 217 -5.70 26.71 -17.80
N SER A 218 -5.04 27.46 -18.62
CA SER A 218 -4.44 26.97 -19.85
C SER A 218 -3.17 27.75 -20.18
N TYR A 219 -2.28 27.11 -20.91
CA TYR A 219 -1.09 27.72 -21.44
C TYR A 219 -0.73 27.12 -22.80
N SER A 220 -0.07 27.91 -23.64
CA SER A 220 0.43 27.41 -24.92
C SER A 220 1.76 28.07 -25.28
N THR A 221 2.56 27.33 -26.03
CA THR A 221 3.86 27.80 -26.55
C THR A 221 4.00 27.43 -28.01
N VAL A 222 4.67 28.32 -28.79
CA VAL A 222 4.92 28.06 -30.20
C VAL A 222 6.32 27.51 -30.39
N SER A 223 6.44 26.39 -31.07
CA SER A 223 7.70 25.75 -31.37
C SER A 223 8.36 26.37 -32.61
N THR A 224 9.67 26.56 -32.48
CA THR A 224 10.58 26.86 -33.62
C THR A 224 11.53 25.71 -33.90
N ASN A 225 11.24 24.50 -33.37
CA ASN A 225 12.09 23.34 -33.46
C ASN A 225 12.00 22.65 -34.84
N THR A 226 12.88 21.69 -35.07
CA THR A 226 12.88 20.83 -36.26
C THR A 226 11.64 19.92 -36.32
N ALA A 227 11.44 19.29 -37.46
CA ALA A 227 10.36 18.31 -37.62
C ALA A 227 10.44 17.16 -36.58
N ASN A 228 11.65 16.66 -36.30
CA ASN A 228 11.85 15.63 -35.27
C ASN A 228 11.52 16.14 -33.86
N GLY A 229 11.95 17.37 -33.52
CA GLY A 229 11.60 17.99 -32.24
C GLY A 229 10.08 18.17 -32.08
N ASN A 230 9.42 18.62 -33.15
CA ASN A 230 7.93 18.76 -33.16
C ASN A 230 7.25 17.38 -33.04
N HIS A 231 7.78 16.35 -33.68
CA HIS A 231 7.30 14.98 -33.51
C HIS A 231 7.40 14.53 -32.03
N ASN A 232 8.56 14.74 -31.41
CA ASN A 232 8.77 14.40 -29.99
C ASN A 232 7.81 15.17 -29.07
N MET A 233 7.61 16.45 -29.30
CA MET A 233 6.66 17.29 -28.55
C MET A 233 5.23 16.78 -28.69
N LYS A 234 4.80 16.44 -29.91
CA LYS A 234 3.46 15.89 -30.16
C LYS A 234 3.26 14.58 -29.45
N LEU A 235 4.29 13.70 -29.45
CA LEU A 235 4.23 12.42 -28.76
C LEU A 235 4.08 12.63 -27.24
N ALA A 236 4.89 13.50 -26.63
CA ALA A 236 4.82 13.81 -25.21
C ALA A 236 3.50 14.50 -24.81
N ALA A 237 3.00 15.43 -25.63
CA ALA A 237 1.73 16.09 -25.37
C ALA A 237 0.56 15.09 -25.46
N ASN A 238 0.58 14.18 -26.45
CA ASN A 238 -0.44 13.15 -26.57
C ASN A 238 -0.42 12.16 -25.40
N ALA A 239 0.76 11.81 -24.87
CA ALA A 239 0.87 10.98 -23.69
C ALA A 239 0.27 11.65 -22.43
N THR A 240 0.35 12.99 -22.35
CA THR A 240 -0.24 13.78 -21.25
C THR A 240 -1.75 13.94 -21.41
N ASN A 241 -2.26 13.93 -22.63
CA ASN A 241 -3.67 14.17 -22.91
C ASN A 241 -4.57 13.08 -22.31
N GLY A 242 -5.60 13.49 -21.60
CA GLY A 242 -6.54 12.58 -20.94
C GLY A 242 -6.10 12.11 -19.56
N THR A 243 -4.97 12.64 -19.03
CA THR A 243 -4.57 12.36 -17.64
C THR A 243 -5.63 12.86 -16.68
N ILE A 244 -6.02 12.02 -15.74
CA ILE A 244 -6.95 12.32 -14.65
C ILE A 244 -6.18 12.16 -13.35
N LEU A 245 -6.18 13.19 -12.51
CA LEU A 245 -5.59 13.16 -11.18
C LEU A 245 -6.70 13.22 -10.15
N GLN A 246 -6.80 12.19 -9.32
CA GLN A 246 -7.69 12.19 -8.17
C GLN A 246 -7.20 13.18 -7.09
N PRO A 247 -8.05 13.55 -6.12
CA PRO A 247 -7.61 14.31 -4.95
C PRO A 247 -6.35 13.71 -4.32
N GLY A 248 -5.31 14.54 -4.12
CA GLY A 248 -4.02 14.13 -3.55
C GLY A 248 -3.05 13.46 -4.52
N GLU A 249 -3.45 13.07 -5.72
CA GLU A 249 -2.57 12.43 -6.69
C GLU A 249 -1.57 13.39 -7.33
N GLN A 250 -0.44 12.83 -7.72
CA GLN A 250 0.64 13.56 -8.38
C GLN A 250 0.75 13.19 -9.85
N PHE A 251 0.98 14.22 -10.67
CA PHE A 251 1.45 14.07 -12.04
C PHE A 251 2.97 14.00 -12.03
N SER A 252 3.55 13.07 -12.77
CA SER A 252 4.97 13.01 -13.11
C SER A 252 5.10 13.05 -14.64
N PHE A 253 5.89 14.00 -15.16
CA PHE A 253 6.12 14.08 -16.60
C PHE A 253 6.80 12.81 -17.12
N ASN A 254 7.90 12.38 -16.46
CA ASN A 254 8.62 11.18 -16.85
C ASN A 254 7.79 9.91 -16.66
N GLY A 255 6.95 9.85 -15.62
CA GLY A 255 6.02 8.75 -15.39
C GLY A 255 4.97 8.64 -16.48
N THR A 256 4.48 9.77 -16.98
CA THR A 256 3.44 9.83 -18.02
C THR A 256 4.00 9.60 -19.43
N THR A 257 5.14 10.20 -19.76
CA THR A 257 5.73 10.12 -21.10
C THR A 257 6.62 8.87 -21.29
N GLY A 258 7.00 8.22 -20.20
CA GLY A 258 7.91 7.08 -20.22
C GLY A 258 9.35 7.48 -20.59
N ASN A 259 10.15 6.49 -20.98
CA ASN A 259 11.54 6.72 -21.37
C ASN A 259 11.65 7.47 -22.70
N THR A 260 11.85 8.77 -22.62
CA THR A 260 11.96 9.68 -23.77
C THR A 260 13.33 9.61 -24.48
N THR A 261 14.34 9.01 -23.85
CA THR A 261 15.69 8.84 -24.42
C THR A 261 15.83 7.56 -25.25
N ASN A 262 14.73 6.85 -25.47
CA ASN A 262 14.73 5.59 -26.21
C ASN A 262 13.92 5.70 -27.51
N GLY A 263 14.57 5.47 -28.64
CA GLY A 263 13.93 5.49 -29.95
C GLY A 263 12.89 4.40 -30.15
N SER A 264 12.93 3.28 -29.41
CA SER A 264 11.89 2.25 -29.46
C SER A 264 10.52 2.72 -28.96
N ASN A 265 10.50 3.81 -28.19
CA ASN A 265 9.27 4.46 -27.71
C ASN A 265 8.74 5.52 -28.71
N GLY A 266 9.29 5.57 -29.92
CA GLY A 266 8.84 6.47 -30.97
C GLY A 266 9.50 7.83 -30.98
N TYR A 267 10.36 8.15 -30.00
CA TYR A 267 11.11 9.41 -29.98
C TYR A 267 12.22 9.41 -31.01
N LEU A 268 12.49 10.57 -31.62
CA LEU A 268 13.47 10.78 -32.66
C LEU A 268 14.64 11.64 -32.14
N PRO A 269 15.86 11.50 -32.72
CA PRO A 269 16.94 12.42 -32.45
C PRO A 269 16.58 13.85 -32.86
N ALA A 270 16.71 14.79 -31.94
CA ALA A 270 16.50 16.21 -32.17
C ALA A 270 17.42 17.01 -31.24
N THR A 271 17.49 18.32 -31.44
CA THR A 271 18.35 19.19 -30.66
C THR A 271 17.96 19.19 -29.18
N ALA A 272 18.90 18.84 -28.33
CA ALA A 272 18.83 18.92 -26.88
C ALA A 272 20.03 19.70 -26.33
N ILE A 273 19.94 20.17 -25.08
CA ILE A 273 21.04 20.84 -24.39
C ILE A 273 21.56 19.90 -23.32
N SER A 274 22.80 19.42 -23.46
CA SER A 274 23.44 18.55 -22.46
C SER A 274 24.85 19.09 -22.15
N GLY A 275 25.17 19.21 -20.85
CA GLY A 275 26.44 19.79 -20.41
C GLY A 275 26.67 21.21 -20.95
N GLY A 276 25.61 21.92 -21.38
CA GLY A 276 25.64 23.26 -21.99
C GLY A 276 26.02 23.24 -23.48
N GLU A 277 25.98 22.10 -24.18
CA GLU A 277 26.17 21.98 -25.65
C GLU A 277 24.90 21.53 -26.31
N PHE A 278 24.71 22.01 -27.55
CA PHE A 278 23.67 21.51 -28.40
C PHE A 278 24.08 20.17 -28.99
N ILE A 279 23.35 19.13 -28.63
CA ILE A 279 23.57 17.77 -29.12
C ILE A 279 22.31 17.25 -29.82
N GLN A 280 22.45 16.18 -30.59
CA GLN A 280 21.34 15.42 -31.11
C GLN A 280 21.07 14.24 -30.19
N GLU A 281 19.88 14.24 -29.57
CA GLU A 281 19.49 13.22 -28.60
C GLU A 281 18.03 12.84 -28.80
N TYR A 282 17.66 11.57 -28.53
CA TYR A 282 16.28 11.15 -28.54
C TYR A 282 15.45 11.98 -27.54
N GLY A 283 14.23 12.34 -27.93
CA GLY A 283 13.35 13.17 -27.09
C GLY A 283 13.73 14.67 -27.09
N GLY A 284 14.71 15.13 -27.90
CA GLY A 284 14.99 16.55 -27.99
C GLY A 284 13.72 17.36 -28.31
N GLY A 285 13.51 18.49 -27.60
CA GLY A 285 12.35 19.35 -27.70
C GLY A 285 11.28 19.17 -26.61
N ILE A 286 11.20 18.03 -25.92
CA ILE A 286 10.11 17.75 -24.94
C ILE A 286 10.05 18.70 -23.75
N CYS A 287 11.16 19.34 -23.37
CA CYS A 287 11.17 20.36 -22.31
C CYS A 287 10.22 21.53 -22.60
N GLN A 288 9.87 21.78 -23.87
CA GLN A 288 8.85 22.77 -24.20
C GLN A 288 7.44 22.28 -23.78
N VAL A 289 7.17 20.98 -23.89
CA VAL A 289 5.91 20.39 -23.42
C VAL A 289 5.82 20.47 -21.90
N SER A 290 6.86 20.04 -21.18
CA SER A 290 6.87 20.11 -19.71
C SER A 290 6.75 21.56 -19.21
N SER A 291 7.39 22.53 -19.86
CA SER A 291 7.23 23.95 -19.54
C SER A 291 5.83 24.48 -19.85
N THR A 292 5.19 24.00 -20.91
CA THR A 292 3.80 24.36 -21.24
C THR A 292 2.84 23.80 -20.19
N ILE A 293 3.05 22.55 -19.75
CA ILE A 293 2.29 21.93 -18.66
C ILE A 293 2.50 22.72 -17.36
N TYR A 294 3.75 23.09 -17.04
CA TYR A 294 4.06 23.92 -15.86
C TYR A 294 3.32 25.26 -15.89
N GLY A 295 3.34 25.96 -17.03
CA GLY A 295 2.61 27.20 -17.21
C GLY A 295 1.09 27.07 -17.01
N ALA A 296 0.50 25.95 -17.45
CA ALA A 296 -0.90 25.63 -17.23
C ALA A 296 -1.17 25.22 -15.77
N ALA A 297 -0.30 24.42 -15.15
CA ALA A 297 -0.41 23.98 -13.75
C ALA A 297 -0.39 25.17 -12.77
N LEU A 298 0.50 26.15 -12.99
CA LEU A 298 0.53 27.39 -12.20
C LEU A 298 -0.79 28.16 -12.29
N ARG A 299 -1.36 28.29 -13.51
CA ARG A 299 -2.64 29.00 -13.75
C ARG A 299 -3.83 28.23 -13.17
N SER A 300 -3.64 26.94 -12.91
CA SER A 300 -4.66 26.06 -12.33
C SER A 300 -4.48 25.85 -10.82
N ASN A 301 -3.59 26.63 -10.19
CA ASN A 301 -3.28 26.53 -8.75
C ASN A 301 -2.84 25.13 -8.28
N MET A 302 -2.16 24.39 -9.14
CA MET A 302 -1.61 23.09 -8.74
C MET A 302 -0.38 23.25 -7.86
N THR A 303 -0.23 22.42 -6.84
CA THR A 303 0.96 22.45 -5.99
C THR A 303 2.15 21.83 -6.72
N ILE A 304 3.17 22.66 -6.98
CA ILE A 304 4.40 22.21 -7.63
C ILE A 304 5.25 21.45 -6.61
N VAL A 305 5.49 20.15 -6.86
CA VAL A 305 6.27 19.27 -6.00
C VAL A 305 7.75 19.25 -6.41
N THR A 306 8.02 19.11 -7.71
CA THR A 306 9.38 19.09 -8.26
C THR A 306 9.43 19.83 -9.57
N ARG A 307 10.37 20.76 -9.70
CA ARG A 307 10.61 21.51 -10.93
C ARG A 307 12.07 21.96 -11.01
N TYR A 308 12.66 21.83 -12.16
CA TYR A 308 14.00 22.30 -12.45
C TYR A 308 13.97 23.33 -13.59
N ASN A 309 14.78 24.37 -13.48
CA ASN A 309 14.97 25.33 -14.56
C ASN A 309 16.06 24.87 -15.53
N HIS A 310 16.02 25.37 -16.76
CA HIS A 310 17.12 25.16 -17.70
C HIS A 310 18.37 25.91 -17.27
N THR A 311 19.54 25.37 -17.63
CA THR A 311 20.84 26.04 -17.48
C THR A 311 20.95 27.25 -18.41
N TYR A 312 20.25 27.23 -19.53
CA TYR A 312 20.13 28.34 -20.47
C TYR A 312 18.67 28.76 -20.59
N PRO A 313 18.38 30.10 -20.66
CA PRO A 313 17.03 30.55 -20.83
C PRO A 313 16.38 29.93 -22.07
N SER A 314 15.21 29.35 -21.88
CA SER A 314 14.37 28.92 -23.00
C SER A 314 13.75 30.12 -23.69
N SER A 315 13.64 30.08 -25.02
CA SER A 315 13.06 31.16 -25.82
C SER A 315 11.52 31.12 -25.92
N TYR A 316 10.91 30.00 -25.51
CA TYR A 316 9.48 29.73 -25.68
C TYR A 316 8.62 30.08 -24.46
N VAL A 317 9.24 30.38 -23.31
CA VAL A 317 8.57 30.88 -22.10
C VAL A 317 9.35 32.02 -21.46
N PRO A 318 8.74 32.90 -20.65
CA PRO A 318 9.48 33.84 -19.83
C PRO A 318 10.47 33.17 -18.87
N ILE A 319 11.54 33.90 -18.55
CA ILE A 319 12.57 33.41 -17.59
C ILE A 319 11.90 33.05 -16.25
N GLY A 320 12.23 31.89 -15.71
CA GLY A 320 11.68 31.41 -14.46
C GLY A 320 10.36 30.63 -14.59
N LEU A 321 9.75 30.65 -15.79
CA LEU A 321 8.50 29.90 -16.07
C LEU A 321 8.73 28.67 -16.94
N ASP A 322 9.94 28.13 -16.94
CA ASP A 322 10.31 26.90 -17.62
C ASP A 322 10.37 25.70 -16.67
N ALA A 323 10.27 24.49 -17.21
CA ALA A 323 10.49 23.24 -16.49
C ALA A 323 11.30 22.31 -17.37
N THR A 324 12.55 22.03 -16.99
CA THR A 324 13.40 21.09 -17.72
C THR A 324 13.19 19.67 -17.20
N VAL A 325 13.22 18.72 -18.12
CA VAL A 325 13.06 17.29 -17.82
C VAL A 325 14.14 16.47 -18.54
N SER A 326 14.55 15.39 -17.90
CA SER A 326 15.44 14.37 -18.47
C SER A 326 15.12 13.04 -17.82
N TYR A 327 14.76 12.05 -18.62
CA TYR A 327 14.32 10.75 -18.09
C TYR A 327 15.40 10.13 -17.20
N GLY A 328 14.97 9.70 -16.01
CA GLY A 328 15.84 9.08 -14.99
C GLY A 328 16.66 10.07 -14.14
N SER A 329 16.61 11.40 -14.41
CA SER A 329 17.38 12.38 -13.63
C SER A 329 16.62 13.63 -13.23
N LEU A 330 15.88 14.27 -14.14
CA LEU A 330 15.12 15.49 -13.88
C LEU A 330 13.67 15.26 -14.24
N ASP A 331 12.77 15.51 -13.31
CA ASP A 331 11.33 15.37 -13.53
C ASP A 331 10.58 16.66 -13.22
N PHE A 332 9.42 16.80 -13.79
CA PHE A 332 8.45 17.82 -13.44
C PHE A 332 7.24 17.14 -12.79
N VAL A 333 7.00 17.48 -11.53
CA VAL A 333 5.95 16.87 -10.70
C VAL A 333 5.09 17.95 -10.06
N PHE A 334 3.77 17.78 -10.11
CA PHE A 334 2.82 18.61 -9.38
C PHE A 334 1.70 17.73 -8.80
N ARG A 335 0.93 18.25 -7.85
CA ARG A 335 -0.14 17.53 -7.15
C ARG A 335 -1.47 18.27 -7.27
N ASN A 336 -2.54 17.48 -7.38
CA ASN A 336 -3.91 17.95 -7.22
C ASN A 336 -4.27 18.01 -5.73
N ASP A 337 -4.28 19.20 -5.13
CA ASP A 337 -4.66 19.40 -3.72
C ASP A 337 -6.13 19.80 -3.55
N THR A 338 -6.93 19.71 -4.62
CA THR A 338 -8.38 19.96 -4.53
C THR A 338 -9.14 18.69 -4.10
N ASP A 339 -10.37 18.86 -3.63
CA ASP A 339 -11.26 17.75 -3.28
C ASP A 339 -11.96 17.13 -4.50
N TYR A 340 -11.59 17.55 -5.71
CA TYR A 340 -12.20 17.12 -6.97
C TYR A 340 -11.15 16.59 -7.94
N PRO A 341 -11.52 15.70 -8.87
CA PRO A 341 -10.59 15.24 -9.90
C PRO A 341 -10.20 16.39 -10.82
N VAL A 342 -8.96 16.34 -11.32
CA VAL A 342 -8.44 17.26 -12.35
C VAL A 342 -8.21 16.48 -13.63
N TYR A 343 -8.74 16.99 -14.75
CA TYR A 343 -8.52 16.46 -16.10
C TYR A 343 -7.56 17.35 -16.87
N ILE A 344 -6.58 16.75 -17.55
CA ILE A 344 -5.59 17.44 -18.35
C ILE A 344 -5.84 17.17 -19.82
N ALA A 345 -6.21 18.19 -20.58
CA ALA A 345 -6.23 18.15 -22.01
C ALA A 345 -4.92 18.75 -22.55
N ALA A 346 -4.25 18.06 -23.45
CA ALA A 346 -2.99 18.50 -24.03
C ALA A 346 -2.88 18.09 -25.50
N GLY A 347 -2.12 18.85 -26.29
CA GLY A 347 -1.93 18.53 -27.68
C GLY A 347 -0.95 19.46 -28.36
N MET A 348 -0.73 19.19 -29.65
CA MET A 348 0.07 20.05 -30.53
C MET A 348 -0.63 20.21 -31.86
N ASP A 349 -1.03 21.44 -32.17
CA ASP A 349 -1.66 21.85 -33.43
C ASP A 349 -0.68 22.66 -34.26
N GLY A 350 -0.27 22.12 -35.40
CA GLY A 350 0.83 22.67 -36.17
C GLY A 350 2.12 22.75 -35.33
N THR A 351 2.57 23.96 -34.99
CA THR A 351 3.73 24.20 -34.11
C THR A 351 3.34 24.67 -32.71
N THR A 352 2.05 24.74 -32.40
CA THR A 352 1.57 25.21 -31.09
C THR A 352 1.32 24.03 -30.16
N VAL A 353 2.11 23.93 -29.09
CA VAL A 353 1.83 23.05 -27.96
C VAL A 353 0.84 23.77 -27.04
N TRP A 354 -0.23 23.10 -26.65
CA TRP A 354 -1.25 23.64 -25.77
C TRP A 354 -1.62 22.65 -24.66
N VAL A 355 -1.95 23.19 -23.50
CA VAL A 355 -2.40 22.44 -22.33
C VAL A 355 -3.52 23.20 -21.63
N THR A 356 -4.55 22.47 -21.22
CA THR A 356 -5.69 23.02 -20.46
C THR A 356 -6.03 22.07 -19.31
N PHE A 357 -6.21 22.64 -18.13
CA PHE A 357 -6.67 21.91 -16.95
C PHE A 357 -8.16 22.19 -16.71
N TYR A 358 -8.88 21.15 -16.36
CA TYR A 358 -10.28 21.23 -15.95
C TYR A 358 -10.45 20.60 -14.57
N GLY A 359 -11.26 21.21 -13.73
CA GLY A 359 -11.50 20.76 -12.35
C GLY A 359 -12.38 21.74 -11.60
N TYR A 360 -12.34 21.66 -10.27
CA TYR A 360 -13.07 22.56 -9.39
C TYR A 360 -12.42 23.94 -9.34
N GLN A 361 -13.16 24.97 -9.79
CA GLN A 361 -12.74 26.37 -9.64
C GLN A 361 -13.06 26.87 -8.24
N SER A 362 -12.02 27.19 -7.46
CA SER A 362 -12.22 27.84 -6.16
C SER A 362 -12.92 29.17 -6.30
N PRO A 363 -13.91 29.47 -5.43
CA PRO A 363 -14.55 30.79 -5.42
C PRO A 363 -13.65 31.91 -4.86
N GLU A 364 -12.47 31.58 -4.36
CA GLU A 364 -11.52 32.56 -3.78
C GLU A 364 -10.82 33.42 -4.85
N TYR A 365 -10.80 32.95 -6.10
CA TYR A 365 -10.14 33.63 -7.22
C TYR A 365 -10.78 33.25 -8.57
N ASP A 366 -10.79 34.16 -9.52
CA ASP A 366 -11.29 33.93 -10.88
C ASP A 366 -10.18 33.39 -11.79
N THR A 367 -8.98 33.98 -11.72
CA THR A 367 -7.82 33.60 -12.54
C THR A 367 -6.52 33.78 -11.79
N ILE A 368 -5.53 32.98 -12.17
CA ILE A 368 -4.16 33.07 -11.66
C ILE A 368 -3.22 33.39 -12.85
N GLU A 369 -2.47 34.49 -12.72
CA GLU A 369 -1.45 34.85 -13.69
C GLU A 369 -0.06 34.82 -13.05
N PRO A 370 0.78 33.83 -13.41
CA PRO A 370 2.15 33.74 -12.91
C PRO A 370 2.98 34.92 -13.45
N SER A 371 3.81 35.48 -12.58
CA SER A 371 4.78 36.52 -12.95
C SER A 371 6.19 36.11 -12.49
N ALA A 372 7.19 36.54 -13.24
CA ALA A 372 8.58 36.36 -12.90
C ALA A 372 9.33 37.68 -13.02
N TRP A 373 10.24 37.96 -12.12
CA TRP A 373 11.09 39.15 -12.15
C TRP A 373 12.53 38.81 -11.79
N ILE A 374 13.49 39.59 -12.32
CA ILE A 374 14.91 39.42 -12.03
C ILE A 374 15.20 40.01 -10.65
N THR A 375 15.66 39.18 -9.70
CA THR A 375 16.03 39.64 -8.36
C THR A 375 17.49 40.09 -8.28
N ALA A 376 18.36 39.51 -9.10
CA ALA A 376 19.78 39.86 -9.17
C ALA A 376 20.38 39.52 -10.54
N ASN A 377 21.33 40.31 -10.99
CA ASN A 377 22.19 39.97 -12.10
C ASN A 377 23.57 39.53 -11.55
N ILE A 378 23.92 38.26 -11.76
CA ILE A 378 25.20 37.72 -11.36
C ILE A 378 26.18 37.84 -12.53
N SER A 379 27.28 38.60 -12.32
CA SER A 379 28.32 38.73 -13.33
C SER A 379 28.97 37.40 -13.64
N LYS A 380 29.34 37.18 -14.91
CA LYS A 380 30.12 36.02 -15.29
C LYS A 380 31.42 35.96 -14.47
N PRO A 381 31.87 34.77 -14.02
CA PRO A 381 33.20 34.63 -13.45
C PRO A 381 34.28 35.10 -14.46
N ALA A 382 35.41 35.58 -13.95
CA ALA A 382 36.54 35.92 -14.81
C ALA A 382 36.97 34.67 -15.61
N ALA A 383 37.37 34.91 -16.84
CA ALA A 383 37.87 33.81 -17.70
C ALA A 383 39.15 33.21 -17.10
N GLU A 384 39.14 31.92 -16.85
CA GLU A 384 40.34 31.17 -16.49
C GLU A 384 40.99 30.60 -17.75
N TYR A 385 42.25 30.88 -17.89
CA TYR A 385 43.08 30.40 -19.04
C TYR A 385 44.00 29.30 -18.56
N ASN A 386 43.76 28.09 -19.02
CA ASN A 386 44.69 26.96 -18.81
C ASN A 386 45.49 26.73 -20.10
N THR A 387 46.80 26.60 -19.97
CA THR A 387 47.65 26.23 -21.07
C THR A 387 47.59 24.72 -21.30
N ASP A 388 47.04 24.31 -22.41
CA ASP A 388 47.03 22.89 -22.81
C ASP A 388 48.13 22.64 -23.82
N ASN A 389 49.25 22.10 -23.33
CA ASN A 389 50.43 21.80 -24.12
C ASN A 389 50.23 20.59 -25.06
N SER A 390 49.13 19.88 -24.99
CA SER A 390 48.80 18.76 -25.89
C SER A 390 48.21 19.22 -27.22
N LEU A 391 47.81 20.49 -27.32
CA LEU A 391 47.28 21.07 -28.55
C LEU A 391 48.37 21.63 -29.42
N ALA A 392 48.33 21.32 -30.70
CA ALA A 392 49.28 21.90 -31.68
C ALA A 392 49.29 23.44 -31.61
N PRO A 393 50.45 24.09 -31.74
CA PRO A 393 50.55 25.53 -31.73
C PRO A 393 49.59 26.15 -32.77
N ASN A 394 48.73 27.06 -32.35
CA ASN A 394 47.83 27.76 -33.26
C ASN A 394 48.62 28.92 -33.90
N PRO A 395 48.69 29.00 -35.24
CA PRO A 395 49.42 30.08 -35.95
C PRO A 395 48.81 31.45 -35.72
N ASN A 396 47.61 31.58 -35.11
CA ASN A 396 46.99 32.85 -34.77
C ASN A 396 46.97 33.04 -33.23
N PRO A 397 47.88 33.89 -32.69
CA PRO A 397 47.99 34.06 -31.24
C PRO A 397 46.75 34.69 -30.59
N LEU A 398 45.86 35.31 -31.34
CA LEU A 398 44.58 35.87 -30.83
C LEU A 398 43.48 34.82 -30.69
N SER A 399 43.66 33.62 -31.26
CA SER A 399 42.72 32.50 -31.15
C SER A 399 43.30 31.32 -30.34
N ALA A 400 44.47 31.46 -29.73
CA ALA A 400 45.15 30.41 -28.98
C ALA A 400 44.51 30.05 -27.65
N ALA A 401 43.61 30.86 -27.13
CA ALA A 401 42.83 30.56 -25.93
C ALA A 401 41.49 30.00 -26.35
N ARG A 402 41.26 28.71 -26.23
CA ARG A 402 39.92 28.16 -26.18
C ARG A 402 39.30 28.57 -24.84
N LEU A 403 38.35 29.49 -24.86
CA LEU A 403 37.53 29.75 -23.69
C LEU A 403 36.89 28.42 -23.25
N LYS A 404 37.36 27.88 -22.14
CA LYS A 404 36.55 26.93 -21.39
C LYS A 404 35.37 27.72 -20.91
N ARG A 405 34.19 27.43 -21.42
CA ARG A 405 32.89 28.06 -21.22
C ARG A 405 32.82 29.11 -20.14
N SER A 406 32.54 30.32 -20.52
CA SER A 406 32.02 31.31 -19.58
C SER A 406 30.75 30.75 -18.91
N GLY A 407 30.73 30.68 -17.58
CA GLY A 407 29.51 30.32 -16.85
C GLY A 407 28.33 31.18 -17.31
N ASN A 408 27.17 30.60 -17.40
CA ASN A 408 25.94 31.36 -17.61
C ASN A 408 25.70 32.27 -16.42
N PRO A 409 25.09 33.47 -16.63
CA PRO A 409 24.50 34.20 -15.51
C PRO A 409 23.55 33.26 -14.79
N GLY A 410 23.69 33.16 -13.47
CA GLY A 410 22.71 32.41 -12.67
C GLY A 410 21.34 33.06 -12.77
N TYR A 411 20.30 32.26 -12.77
CA TYR A 411 18.90 32.71 -12.66
C TYR A 411 18.51 32.82 -11.19
#